data_427ad9262baca484e1687c366362ff34
#
_entry.id   427ad9262baca484e1687c366362ff34
#
_cell.length_a   1.000
_cell.length_b   1.000
_cell.length_c   1.000
_cell.angle_alpha   90.00
_cell.angle_beta   90.00
_cell.angle_gamma   90.00
#
_symmetry.space_group_name_H-M   'P 1'
#
loop_
_entity.id
_entity.type
_entity.pdbx_description
1 polymer ?
#
loop_
_entity_poly.entity_id
_entity_poly.type
_entity_poly.pdbx_seq_one_letter_code
_entity_poly.pdbx_strand_id
1 'polypeptide(L)'
;MYLTDTIIALGSNLGNSIHNLSCAIKELKKYGNIAKIANVYISEPYGFKDQDNFYNTAVLFKTNKQPLELINIIYQIEKKLKKNKRIINGPRNIDIDIIFYGKNKYIFSNLIIPHPRSKDRDFVLFPILDINPFIQHPTEKKSIKILSAKLEKKYIIKKLSYRNLI
;
A
#
# COMPACT_ATOMS: atom_id res chain seq x y z
N MET A 1 -0.96 -10.83 23.74
CA MET A 1 -0.06 -10.65 22.59
C MET A 1 -0.36 -9.28 21.98
N TYR A 2 0.62 -8.40 21.91
CA TYR A 2 0.39 -7.05 21.38
C TYR A 2 0.32 -7.07 19.85
N LEU A 3 -0.70 -6.41 19.29
CA LEU A 3 -0.83 -6.21 17.85
C LEU A 3 -0.14 -4.91 17.44
N THR A 4 0.64 -4.95 16.38
CA THR A 4 1.27 -3.75 15.81
C THR A 4 0.39 -3.18 14.70
N ASP A 5 0.14 -1.87 14.76
CA ASP A 5 -0.52 -1.12 13.69
C ASP A 5 0.43 -0.99 12.50
N THR A 6 0.04 -1.56 11.39
CA THR A 6 0.84 -1.61 10.16
C THR A 6 0.07 -0.97 9.01
N ILE A 7 0.68 -0.06 8.29
CA ILE A 7 0.12 0.49 7.05
C ILE A 7 0.63 -0.33 5.88
N ILE A 8 -0.30 -0.94 5.16
CA ILE A 8 -0.04 -1.70 3.94
C ILE A 8 -0.71 -0.99 2.77
N ALA A 9 0.07 -0.67 1.73
CA ALA A 9 -0.43 -0.15 0.47
C ALA A 9 -0.65 -1.29 -0.53
N LEU A 10 -1.70 -1.19 -1.33
CA LEU A 10 -2.04 -2.12 -2.38
C LEU A 10 -2.27 -1.39 -3.69
N GLY A 11 -1.76 -1.95 -4.80
CA GLY A 11 -1.92 -1.39 -6.14
C GLY A 11 -2.18 -2.47 -7.18
N SER A 12 -2.97 -2.14 -8.21
CA SER A 12 -3.30 -3.04 -9.32
C SER A 12 -3.60 -2.24 -10.58
N ASN A 13 -3.12 -2.71 -11.74
CA ASN A 13 -3.48 -2.13 -13.04
C ASN A 13 -3.62 -3.16 -14.17
N LEU A 14 -3.67 -4.44 -13.85
CA LEU A 14 -3.85 -5.51 -14.83
C LEU A 14 -5.09 -6.34 -14.49
N GLY A 15 -5.96 -6.54 -15.49
CA GLY A 15 -7.23 -7.24 -15.32
C GLY A 15 -8.25 -6.43 -14.50
N ASN A 16 -9.06 -7.10 -13.70
CA ASN A 16 -10.04 -6.42 -12.83
C ASN A 16 -9.36 -5.93 -11.55
N SER A 17 -8.87 -4.69 -11.56
CA SER A 17 -8.11 -4.10 -10.45
C SER A 17 -8.88 -4.04 -9.14
N ILE A 18 -10.17 -3.70 -9.16
CA ILE A 18 -11.01 -3.69 -7.94
C ILE A 18 -11.12 -5.10 -7.35
N HIS A 19 -11.36 -6.10 -8.18
CA HIS A 19 -11.41 -7.50 -7.74
C HIS A 19 -10.05 -7.96 -7.17
N ASN A 20 -8.95 -7.61 -7.82
CA ASN A 20 -7.60 -7.96 -7.34
C ASN A 20 -7.30 -7.36 -5.96
N LEU A 21 -7.63 -6.08 -5.76
CA LEU A 21 -7.49 -5.41 -4.45
C LEU A 21 -8.36 -6.09 -3.39
N SER A 22 -9.62 -6.40 -3.70
CA SER A 22 -10.54 -7.10 -2.80
C SER A 22 -10.01 -8.48 -2.40
N CYS A 23 -9.50 -9.25 -3.36
CA CYS A 23 -8.89 -10.56 -3.10
C CYS A 23 -7.67 -10.45 -2.19
N ALA A 24 -6.80 -9.47 -2.43
CA ALA A 24 -5.62 -9.25 -1.59
C ALA A 24 -5.99 -8.89 -0.14
N ILE A 25 -6.99 -8.03 0.05
CA ILE A 25 -7.52 -7.68 1.37
C ILE A 25 -8.09 -8.93 2.08
N LYS A 26 -8.84 -9.79 1.37
CA LYS A 26 -9.35 -11.05 1.92
C LYS A 26 -8.24 -12.01 2.34
N GLU A 27 -7.18 -12.11 1.56
CA GLU A 27 -6.03 -12.94 1.91
C GLU A 27 -5.29 -12.40 3.14
N LEU A 28 -5.06 -11.07 3.21
CA LEU A 28 -4.43 -10.44 4.39
C LEU A 28 -5.22 -10.69 5.68
N LYS A 29 -6.56 -10.69 5.64
CA LYS A 29 -7.42 -10.97 6.80
C LYS A 29 -7.14 -12.33 7.48
N LYS A 30 -6.52 -13.27 6.80
CA LYS A 30 -6.16 -14.58 7.38
C LYS A 30 -4.98 -14.50 8.35
N TYR A 31 -4.21 -13.41 8.31
CA TYR A 31 -2.97 -13.24 9.07
C TYR A 31 -3.00 -12.08 10.06
N GLY A 32 -4.16 -11.40 10.17
CA GLY A 32 -4.35 -10.29 11.09
C GLY A 32 -5.70 -9.61 10.89
N ASN A 33 -5.90 -8.49 11.56
CA ASN A 33 -7.15 -7.74 11.51
C ASN A 33 -7.02 -6.49 10.63
N ILE A 34 -7.90 -6.33 9.65
CA ILE A 34 -8.06 -5.08 8.90
C ILE A 34 -8.95 -4.14 9.70
N ALA A 35 -8.35 -3.15 10.35
CA ALA A 35 -9.06 -2.18 11.18
C ALA A 35 -9.70 -1.05 10.36
N LYS A 36 -9.06 -0.64 9.24
CA LYS A 36 -9.59 0.37 8.31
C LYS A 36 -9.15 0.04 6.88
N ILE A 37 -9.98 0.44 5.92
CA ILE A 37 -9.69 0.39 4.47
C ILE A 37 -9.86 1.81 3.94
N ALA A 38 -8.86 2.31 3.21
CA ALA A 38 -8.91 3.60 2.52
C ALA A 38 -9.80 3.52 1.27
N ASN A 39 -10.19 4.68 0.75
CA ASN A 39 -10.78 4.76 -0.58
C ASN A 39 -9.76 4.32 -1.66
N VAL A 40 -10.25 4.05 -2.86
CA VAL A 40 -9.41 3.70 -4.00
C VAL A 40 -9.06 4.97 -4.77
N TYR A 41 -7.79 5.13 -5.09
CA TYR A 41 -7.27 6.25 -5.87
C TYR A 41 -6.73 5.74 -7.20
N ILE A 42 -7.33 6.21 -8.29
CA ILE A 42 -6.84 5.93 -9.63
C ILE A 42 -5.74 6.93 -9.94
N SER A 43 -4.57 6.44 -10.36
CA SER A 43 -3.42 7.26 -10.69
C SER A 43 -2.81 6.89 -12.04
N GLU A 44 -2.16 7.87 -12.66
CA GLU A 44 -1.26 7.60 -13.78
C GLU A 44 -0.11 6.68 -13.34
N PRO A 45 0.45 5.88 -14.29
CA PRO A 45 1.61 5.05 -14.00
C PRO A 45 2.83 5.86 -13.57
N TYR A 46 3.52 5.39 -12.53
CA TYR A 46 4.83 5.88 -12.13
C TYR A 46 5.92 5.10 -12.89
N GLY A 47 6.83 5.82 -13.54
CA GLY A 47 7.94 5.21 -14.30
C GLY A 47 7.53 4.79 -15.72
N PHE A 48 7.34 3.50 -15.98
CA PHE A 48 6.92 3.01 -17.29
C PHE A 48 5.51 3.51 -17.63
N LYS A 49 5.39 4.29 -18.73
CA LYS A 49 4.15 5.04 -19.05
C LYS A 49 3.17 4.28 -19.94
N ASP A 50 3.66 3.34 -20.74
CA ASP A 50 2.83 2.56 -21.69
C ASP A 50 2.14 1.40 -20.95
N GLN A 51 1.22 1.75 -20.08
CA GLN A 51 0.40 0.83 -19.29
C GLN A 51 -0.84 1.52 -18.74
N ASP A 52 -1.84 0.73 -18.32
CA ASP A 52 -3.07 1.22 -17.73
C ASP A 52 -2.82 1.94 -16.38
N ASN A 53 -3.77 2.81 -16.02
CA ASN A 53 -3.79 3.50 -14.73
C ASN A 53 -3.87 2.52 -13.57
N PHE A 54 -3.19 2.85 -12.48
CA PHE A 54 -3.21 2.07 -11.25
C PHE A 54 -4.42 2.41 -10.37
N TYR A 55 -4.97 1.40 -9.75
CA TYR A 55 -5.93 1.49 -8.66
C TYR A 55 -5.18 1.24 -7.35
N ASN A 56 -5.10 2.26 -6.50
CA ASN A 56 -4.31 2.23 -5.27
C ASN A 56 -5.20 2.40 -4.06
N THR A 57 -4.92 1.66 -3.00
CA THR A 57 -5.56 1.80 -1.69
C THR A 57 -4.56 1.51 -0.58
N ALA A 58 -4.97 1.71 0.66
CA ALA A 58 -4.20 1.30 1.83
C ALA A 58 -5.13 0.72 2.90
N VAL A 59 -4.55 -0.10 3.77
CA VAL A 59 -5.25 -0.66 4.92
C VAL A 59 -4.46 -0.40 6.20
N LEU A 60 -5.19 -0.17 7.30
CA LEU A 60 -4.66 -0.30 8.66
C LEU A 60 -4.79 -1.76 9.06
N PHE A 61 -3.68 -2.45 9.07
CA PHE A 61 -3.56 -3.86 9.39
C PHE A 61 -2.94 -4.05 10.77
N LYS A 62 -3.66 -4.71 11.66
CA LYS A 62 -3.19 -5.04 13.01
C LYS A 62 -2.72 -6.48 13.04
N THR A 63 -1.44 -6.69 13.36
CA THR A 63 -0.82 -8.00 13.31
C THR A 63 0.20 -8.21 14.42
N ASN A 64 0.39 -9.47 14.80
CA ASN A 64 1.48 -9.91 15.68
C ASN A 64 2.68 -10.47 14.89
N LYS A 65 2.58 -10.49 13.55
CA LYS A 65 3.64 -11.00 12.68
C LYS A 65 4.80 -10.01 12.62
N GLN A 66 6.02 -10.48 12.84
CA GLN A 66 7.22 -9.66 12.70
C GLN A 66 7.42 -9.21 11.24
N PRO A 67 8.16 -8.11 10.98
CA PRO A 67 8.28 -7.56 9.62
C PRO A 67 8.76 -8.56 8.57
N LEU A 68 9.75 -9.40 8.87
CA LEU A 68 10.24 -10.42 7.93
C LEU A 68 9.26 -11.57 7.72
N GLU A 69 8.48 -11.92 8.73
CA GLU A 69 7.39 -12.90 8.58
C GLU A 69 6.27 -12.31 7.71
N LEU A 70 5.90 -11.06 7.96
CA LEU A 70 4.85 -10.38 7.21
C LEU A 70 5.21 -10.20 5.73
N ILE A 71 6.44 -9.84 5.40
CA ILE A 71 6.84 -9.70 3.98
C ILE A 71 6.82 -11.06 3.27
N ASN A 72 7.18 -12.15 3.94
CA ASN A 72 7.08 -13.49 3.36
C ASN A 72 5.62 -13.90 3.11
N ILE A 73 4.70 -13.58 4.02
CA ILE A 73 3.26 -13.77 3.83
C ILE A 73 2.78 -12.97 2.62
N ILE A 74 3.18 -11.71 2.50
CA ILE A 74 2.83 -10.86 1.36
C ILE A 74 3.32 -11.48 0.04
N TYR A 75 4.54 -11.98 -0.04
CA TYR A 75 5.05 -12.65 -1.25
C TYR A 75 4.22 -13.90 -1.61
N GLN A 76 3.76 -14.67 -0.62
CA GLN A 76 2.88 -15.81 -0.85
C GLN A 76 1.51 -15.37 -1.40
N ILE A 77 0.93 -14.28 -0.85
CA ILE A 77 -0.33 -13.71 -1.33
C ILE A 77 -0.17 -13.22 -2.78
N GLU A 78 0.86 -12.46 -3.07
CA GLU A 78 1.14 -11.96 -4.43
C GLU A 78 1.32 -13.12 -5.42
N LYS A 79 2.06 -14.15 -5.06
CA LYS A 79 2.23 -15.37 -5.88
C LYS A 79 0.90 -16.06 -6.13
N LYS A 80 0.07 -16.22 -5.11
CA LYS A 80 -1.27 -16.83 -5.21
C LYS A 80 -2.18 -16.03 -6.15
N LEU A 81 -2.10 -14.70 -6.12
CA LEU A 81 -2.87 -13.79 -6.96
C LEU A 81 -2.21 -13.55 -8.33
N LYS A 82 -1.24 -14.38 -8.72
CA LYS A 82 -0.57 -14.38 -10.02
C LYS A 82 0.11 -13.05 -10.34
N LYS A 83 0.81 -12.45 -9.36
CA LYS A 83 1.65 -11.28 -9.63
C LYS A 83 2.74 -11.66 -10.64
N ASN A 84 2.57 -11.24 -11.88
CA ASN A 84 3.58 -11.38 -12.94
C ASN A 84 4.33 -10.06 -13.10
N LYS A 85 5.61 -10.01 -12.74
CA LYS A 85 6.51 -8.90 -13.04
C LYS A 85 7.36 -9.27 -14.26
N ARG A 86 6.93 -8.86 -15.45
CA ARG A 86 7.75 -9.02 -16.69
C ARG A 86 8.62 -7.81 -16.96
N ILE A 87 8.21 -6.62 -16.49
CA ILE A 87 8.88 -5.33 -16.72
C ILE A 87 9.00 -4.60 -15.39
N ILE A 88 10.14 -3.96 -15.11
CA ILE A 88 10.32 -3.10 -13.93
C ILE A 88 9.32 -1.95 -13.98
N ASN A 89 8.55 -1.75 -12.91
CA ASN A 89 7.42 -0.81 -12.83
C ASN A 89 6.33 -1.02 -13.90
N GLY A 90 6.27 -2.20 -14.52
CA GLY A 90 5.29 -2.56 -15.52
C GLY A 90 3.94 -2.99 -14.94
N PRO A 91 3.01 -3.45 -15.83
CA PRO A 91 1.67 -3.88 -15.43
C PRO A 91 1.71 -5.06 -14.46
N ARG A 92 0.80 -5.06 -13.47
CA ARG A 92 0.69 -6.14 -12.48
C ARG A 92 -0.71 -6.28 -11.92
N ASN A 93 -1.10 -7.54 -11.63
CA ASN A 93 -2.39 -7.85 -11.03
C ASN A 93 -2.50 -7.29 -9.63
N ILE A 94 -1.43 -7.38 -8.84
CA ILE A 94 -1.39 -6.88 -7.48
C ILE A 94 0.05 -6.54 -7.05
N ASP A 95 0.18 -5.50 -6.27
CA ASP A 95 1.39 -5.06 -5.59
C ASP A 95 1.03 -4.75 -4.15
N ILE A 96 1.77 -5.30 -3.19
CA ILE A 96 1.48 -5.15 -1.76
C ILE A 96 2.75 -4.73 -1.05
N ASP A 97 2.76 -3.53 -0.48
CA ASP A 97 3.92 -2.94 0.17
C ASP A 97 3.64 -2.62 1.64
N ILE A 98 4.57 -2.99 2.53
CA ILE A 98 4.57 -2.53 3.92
C ILE A 98 5.12 -1.09 3.94
N ILE A 99 4.25 -0.12 4.24
CA ILE A 99 4.65 1.30 4.28
C ILE A 99 5.19 1.65 5.66
N PHE A 100 4.42 1.36 6.71
CA PHE A 100 4.81 1.57 8.11
C PHE A 100 4.54 0.31 8.93
N TYR A 101 5.39 0.06 9.93
CA TYR A 101 5.20 -0.97 10.94
C TYR A 101 5.36 -0.32 12.32
N GLY A 102 4.24 0.04 12.93
CA GLY A 102 4.24 0.92 14.09
C GLY A 102 4.97 2.24 13.80
N LYS A 103 5.82 2.65 14.73
CA LYS A 103 6.71 3.82 14.59
C LYS A 103 8.16 3.43 14.32
N ASN A 104 8.41 2.15 14.06
CA ASN A 104 9.75 1.58 14.00
C ASN A 104 10.37 1.72 12.60
N LYS A 105 11.68 1.61 12.57
CA LYS A 105 12.49 1.57 11.34
C LYS A 105 13.17 0.22 11.26
N TYR A 106 13.18 -0.36 10.05
CA TYR A 106 13.84 -1.62 9.77
C TYR A 106 14.58 -1.54 8.45
N ILE A 107 15.81 -2.07 8.41
CA ILE A 107 16.62 -2.19 7.21
C ILE A 107 17.09 -3.63 7.12
N PHE A 108 16.47 -4.39 6.23
CA PHE A 108 16.85 -5.75 5.88
C PHE A 108 17.26 -5.78 4.40
N SER A 109 17.89 -6.83 3.95
CA SER A 109 18.31 -6.99 2.54
C SER A 109 17.16 -6.91 1.54
N ASN A 110 15.97 -7.37 1.95
CA ASN A 110 14.76 -7.46 1.11
C ASN A 110 13.59 -6.60 1.60
N LEU A 111 13.77 -5.80 2.67
CA LEU A 111 12.68 -5.01 3.26
C LEU A 111 13.23 -3.77 3.97
N ILE A 112 12.75 -2.60 3.58
CA ILE A 112 13.04 -1.33 4.25
C ILE A 112 11.72 -0.72 4.72
N ILE A 113 11.61 -0.41 6.02
CA ILE A 113 10.47 0.26 6.64
C ILE A 113 10.98 1.50 7.38
N PRO A 114 10.38 2.68 7.18
CA PRO A 114 9.30 3.00 6.23
C PRO A 114 9.73 2.77 4.79
N HIS A 115 8.76 2.49 3.91
CA HIS A 115 9.04 2.27 2.49
C HIS A 115 9.75 3.51 1.89
N PRO A 116 10.91 3.36 1.23
CA PRO A 116 11.81 4.48 0.90
C PRO A 116 11.15 5.60 0.07
N ARG A 117 10.24 5.25 -0.84
CA ARG A 117 9.57 6.18 -1.76
C ARG A 117 8.15 6.54 -1.34
N SER A 118 7.72 6.18 -0.12
CA SER A 118 6.34 6.43 0.33
C SER A 118 6.00 7.91 0.42
N LYS A 119 6.96 8.73 0.85
CA LYS A 119 6.77 10.16 1.10
C LYS A 119 6.64 11.01 -0.16
N ASP A 120 7.05 10.50 -1.33
CA ASP A 120 7.13 11.25 -2.59
C ASP A 120 5.98 10.89 -3.56
N ARG A 121 5.00 10.09 -3.12
CA ARG A 121 3.94 9.54 -3.94
C ARG A 121 2.56 9.86 -3.38
N ASP A 122 1.78 10.66 -4.11
CA ASP A 122 0.41 11.00 -3.72
C ASP A 122 -0.49 9.77 -3.61
N PHE A 123 -0.37 8.83 -4.55
CA PHE A 123 -1.14 7.57 -4.56
C PHE A 123 -0.78 6.59 -3.41
N VAL A 124 0.26 6.90 -2.62
CA VAL A 124 0.57 6.23 -1.35
C VAL A 124 0.06 7.07 -0.17
N LEU A 125 0.37 8.38 -0.15
CA LEU A 125 0.03 9.23 1.00
C LEU A 125 -1.47 9.51 1.13
N PHE A 126 -2.20 9.69 0.02
CA PHE A 126 -3.63 10.01 0.07
C PHE A 126 -4.49 8.86 0.64
N PRO A 127 -4.27 7.58 0.28
CA PRO A 127 -4.93 6.48 1.00
C PRO A 127 -4.63 6.47 2.50
N ILE A 128 -3.41 6.81 2.91
CA ILE A 128 -3.06 6.88 4.35
C ILE A 128 -3.80 8.03 5.05
N LEU A 129 -4.03 9.17 4.37
CA LEU A 129 -4.86 10.26 4.90
C LEU A 129 -6.28 9.80 5.25
N ASP A 130 -6.89 8.95 4.42
CA ASP A 130 -8.22 8.40 4.69
C ASP A 130 -8.22 7.51 5.96
N ILE A 131 -7.10 6.85 6.26
CA ILE A 131 -6.95 6.03 7.46
C ILE A 131 -6.79 6.91 8.69
N ASN A 132 -5.78 7.77 8.69
CA ASN A 132 -5.52 8.74 9.75
C ASN A 132 -4.51 9.81 9.27
N PRO A 133 -4.94 11.08 9.09
CA PRO A 133 -4.07 12.16 8.61
C PRO A 133 -2.94 12.54 9.59
N PHE A 134 -3.07 12.16 10.86
CA PHE A 134 -2.13 12.50 11.92
C PHE A 134 -1.04 11.43 12.15
N ILE A 135 -1.05 10.32 11.39
CA ILE A 135 0.07 9.37 11.42
C ILE A 135 1.37 10.13 11.12
N GLN A 136 2.36 9.97 11.98
CA GLN A 136 3.69 10.53 11.75
C GLN A 136 4.55 9.56 10.95
N HIS A 137 5.18 10.08 9.92
CA HIS A 137 6.18 9.32 9.17
C HIS A 137 7.39 9.02 10.09
N PRO A 138 7.79 7.75 10.26
CA PRO A 138 8.83 7.38 11.24
C PRO A 138 10.17 8.07 11.07
N THR A 139 10.54 8.42 9.84
CA THR A 139 11.81 9.08 9.52
C THR A 139 11.67 10.61 9.45
N GLU A 140 10.66 11.11 8.73
CA GLU A 140 10.47 12.55 8.50
C GLU A 140 9.97 13.30 9.73
N LYS A 141 9.41 12.60 10.73
CA LYS A 141 8.83 13.18 11.95
C LYS A 141 7.74 14.23 11.68
N LYS A 142 7.11 14.16 10.51
CA LYS A 142 5.98 14.99 10.08
C LYS A 142 4.75 14.12 9.86
N SER A 143 3.57 14.68 10.09
CA SER A 143 2.31 13.99 9.81
C SER A 143 2.13 13.77 8.31
N ILE A 144 1.38 12.73 7.95
CA ILE A 144 1.03 12.44 6.55
C ILE A 144 0.31 13.64 5.93
N LYS A 145 -0.54 14.36 6.71
CA LYS A 145 -1.19 15.59 6.26
C LYS A 145 -0.19 16.65 5.80
N ILE A 146 0.89 16.86 6.55
CA ILE A 146 1.94 17.84 6.19
C ILE A 146 2.74 17.36 4.98
N LEU A 147 3.08 16.08 4.93
CA LEU A 147 3.85 15.52 3.80
C LEU A 147 3.05 15.58 2.50
N SER A 148 1.77 15.20 2.53
CA SER A 148 0.92 15.21 1.34
C SER A 148 0.69 16.62 0.79
N ALA A 149 0.61 17.63 1.66
CA ALA A 149 0.47 19.04 1.24
C ALA A 149 1.72 19.59 0.53
N LYS A 150 2.88 18.97 0.72
CA LYS A 150 4.16 19.38 0.12
C LYS A 150 4.50 18.66 -1.18
N LEU A 151 3.66 17.73 -1.63
CA LEU A 151 3.91 16.98 -2.87
C LEU A 151 3.85 17.91 -4.09
N GLU A 152 4.94 17.94 -4.84
CA GLU A 152 5.04 18.71 -6.09
C GLU A 152 4.40 17.94 -7.27
N LYS A 153 4.61 16.62 -7.31
CA LYS A 153 4.08 15.75 -8.37
C LYS A 153 2.77 15.10 -7.95
N LYS A 154 1.78 15.15 -8.84
CA LYS A 154 0.46 14.54 -8.65
C LYS A 154 0.23 13.53 -9.77
N TYR A 155 -0.13 12.32 -9.37
CA TYR A 155 -0.45 11.19 -10.25
C TYR A 155 -1.92 10.80 -10.14
N ILE A 156 -2.59 11.14 -9.04
CA ILE A 156 -4.00 10.82 -8.80
C ILE A 156 -4.88 11.62 -9.76
N ILE A 157 -5.77 10.90 -10.47
CA ILE A 157 -6.76 11.45 -11.39
C ILE A 157 -8.20 11.29 -10.91
N LYS A 158 -8.46 10.28 -10.04
CA LYS A 158 -9.82 10.00 -9.55
C LYS A 158 -9.81 9.26 -8.22
N LYS A 159 -10.84 9.50 -7.42
CA LYS A 159 -11.12 8.80 -6.17
C LYS A 159 -12.42 8.00 -6.28
N LEU A 160 -12.42 6.74 -5.85
CA LEU A 160 -13.57 5.85 -5.74
C LEU A 160 -13.80 5.46 -4.28
N SER A 161 -15.05 5.19 -3.91
CA SER A 161 -15.37 4.72 -2.56
C SER A 161 -14.72 3.37 -2.27
N TYR A 162 -14.22 3.17 -1.03
CA TYR A 162 -13.74 1.87 -0.54
C TYR A 162 -14.82 0.78 -0.56
N ARG A 163 -16.11 1.14 -0.58
CA ARG A 163 -17.23 0.19 -0.66
C ARG A 163 -17.16 -0.70 -1.90
N ASN A 164 -16.44 -0.28 -2.92
CA ASN A 164 -16.19 -1.11 -4.10
C ASN A 164 -15.24 -2.30 -3.83
N LEU A 165 -14.59 -2.33 -2.64
CA LEU A 165 -13.65 -3.39 -2.23
C LEU A 165 -14.26 -4.45 -1.30
N ILE A 166 -15.48 -4.23 -0.80
CA ILE A 166 -16.15 -5.10 0.19
C ILE A 166 -17.45 -5.68 -0.37
#